data_b5e3d6b4fa8195b06eb9ad93afb595fc
#
_entry.id   b5e3d6b4fa8195b06eb9ad93afb595fc
#
_cell.length_a   1.000
_cell.length_b   1.000
_cell.length_c   1.000
_cell.angle_alpha   90.00
_cell.angle_beta   90.00
_cell.angle_gamma   90.00
#
_symmetry.space_group_name_H-M   'P 1'
#
loop_
_entity.id
_entity.type
_entity.pdbx_description
1 polymer ?
#
loop_
_entity_poly.entity_id
_entity_poly.type
_entity_poly.pdbx_seq_one_letter_code
_entity_poly.pdbx_strand_id
1 'polypeptide(L)'
;RYLNTILGYSNIPEMRKRPYAINKRHLLSAYSNLAISAEAIGKDLATSYYRDFMNLLKAYPESASAIPEYELYYTSANYYLGIKDYKKFIEFSDSLINFSKQIPLYKEHVIAYVSAKAAAYDSLRMYKEAYETSKEYAVLLDTLRMQELRKKMENLEIEKGANELVIEKKSLELELQKSKKENYLYIS
;
A
#
# COMPACT_ATOMS: atom_id res chain seq x y z
N ARG A 1 11.50 -9.28 19.35
CA ARG A 1 12.99 -9.25 19.22
C ARG A 1 13.48 -7.90 18.72
N TYR A 2 12.96 -7.41 17.61
CA TYR A 2 13.36 -6.11 17.02
C TYR A 2 13.08 -4.90 17.95
N LEU A 3 11.91 -4.87 18.58
CA LEU A 3 11.56 -3.81 19.55
C LEU A 3 12.49 -3.80 20.75
N ASN A 4 12.80 -4.97 21.33
CA ASN A 4 13.74 -5.09 22.44
C ASN A 4 15.15 -4.65 22.06
N THR A 5 15.56 -4.85 20.80
CA THR A 5 16.82 -4.35 20.28
C THR A 5 16.83 -2.82 20.22
N ILE A 6 15.75 -2.20 19.70
CA ILE A 6 15.61 -0.72 19.65
C ILE A 6 15.61 -0.14 21.06
N LEU A 7 14.82 -0.72 21.98
CA LEU A 7 14.76 -0.28 23.38
C LEU A 7 16.08 -0.49 24.12
N GLY A 8 16.80 -1.60 23.82
CA GLY A 8 18.12 -1.88 24.35
C GLY A 8 19.14 -0.81 23.94
N TYR A 9 19.17 -0.42 22.68
CA TYR A 9 20.04 0.67 22.20
C TYR A 9 19.73 2.02 22.82
N SER A 10 18.47 2.30 23.18
CA SER A 10 18.08 3.55 23.82
C SER A 10 18.62 3.71 25.24
N ASN A 11 18.95 2.61 25.90
CA ASN A 11 19.47 2.61 27.28
C ASN A 11 20.99 2.71 27.35
N ILE A 12 21.70 2.68 26.21
CA ILE A 12 23.15 2.87 26.16
C ILE A 12 23.45 4.36 26.16
N PRO A 13 24.14 4.92 27.18
CA PRO A 13 24.35 6.38 27.32
C PRO A 13 25.07 7.02 26.12
N GLU A 14 25.97 6.29 25.48
CA GLU A 14 26.69 6.73 24.27
C GLU A 14 25.81 6.82 23.02
N MET A 15 24.79 5.97 22.93
CA MET A 15 23.81 6.00 21.83
C MET A 15 22.80 7.16 21.97
N ARG A 16 22.53 7.63 23.20
CA ARG A 16 21.68 8.80 23.46
C ARG A 16 22.29 10.11 22.93
N LYS A 17 23.60 10.15 22.75
CA LYS A 17 24.32 11.33 22.23
C LYS A 17 24.45 11.37 20.71
N ARG A 18 24.07 10.29 20.01
CA ARG A 18 24.12 10.23 18.55
C ARG A 18 22.79 10.68 17.95
N PRO A 19 22.78 11.42 16.82
CA PRO A 19 21.54 11.82 16.13
C PRO A 19 20.68 10.63 15.64
N TYR A 20 21.18 9.41 15.76
CA TYR A 20 20.48 8.15 15.51
C TYR A 20 19.83 7.54 16.77
N ALA A 21 19.91 8.23 17.91
CA ALA A 21 19.29 7.77 19.14
C ALA A 21 17.78 7.72 18.94
N ILE A 22 17.24 6.56 18.85
CA ILE A 22 15.85 6.16 18.70
C ILE A 22 15.16 6.98 17.60
N ASN A 23 15.22 6.50 16.39
CA ASN A 23 14.34 7.00 15.37
C ASN A 23 12.89 6.69 15.79
N LYS A 24 12.21 7.70 16.37
CA LYS A 24 10.82 7.61 16.83
C LYS A 24 9.88 7.06 15.77
N ARG A 25 10.20 7.30 14.51
CA ARG A 25 9.51 6.72 13.36
C ARG A 25 9.59 5.19 13.33
N HIS A 26 10.78 4.62 13.55
CA HIS A 26 10.94 3.17 13.60
C HIS A 26 10.22 2.56 14.81
N LEU A 27 10.22 3.27 15.93
CA LEU A 27 9.50 2.85 17.12
C LEU A 27 7.99 2.90 16.90
N LEU A 28 7.47 3.96 16.29
CA LEU A 28 6.06 4.11 15.93
C LEU A 28 5.62 2.98 14.98
N SER A 29 6.40 2.74 13.93
CA SER A 29 6.15 1.65 12.98
C SER A 29 6.20 0.26 13.65
N ALA A 30 7.12 0.05 14.61
CA ALA A 30 7.19 -1.20 15.36
C ALA A 30 5.95 -1.40 16.25
N TYR A 31 5.51 -0.36 16.96
CA TYR A 31 4.28 -0.42 17.76
C TYR A 31 3.04 -0.62 16.90
N SER A 32 2.92 0.07 15.76
CA SER A 32 1.86 -0.14 14.78
C SER A 32 1.81 -1.62 14.33
N ASN A 33 2.93 -2.17 13.84
CA ASN A 33 3.01 -3.55 13.37
C ASN A 33 2.67 -4.58 14.46
N LEU A 34 3.06 -4.35 15.70
CA LEU A 34 2.72 -5.22 16.82
C LEU A 34 1.24 -5.08 17.20
N ALA A 35 0.69 -3.88 17.20
CA ALA A 35 -0.72 -3.64 17.49
C ALA A 35 -1.64 -4.35 16.49
N ILE A 36 -1.32 -4.30 15.18
CA ILE A 36 -2.12 -4.96 14.14
C ILE A 36 -1.94 -6.48 14.09
N SER A 37 -0.94 -7.04 14.79
CA SER A 37 -0.66 -8.47 14.84
C SER A 37 -1.44 -9.20 15.95
N ALA A 38 -2.63 -8.72 16.33
CA ALA A 38 -3.40 -9.23 17.48
C ALA A 38 -3.70 -10.74 17.41
N GLU A 39 -3.89 -11.29 16.20
CA GLU A 39 -4.11 -12.73 16.00
C GLU A 39 -2.86 -13.56 16.36
N ALA A 40 -1.67 -13.02 16.13
CA ALA A 40 -0.40 -13.72 16.36
C ALA A 40 0.11 -13.60 17.81
N ILE A 41 -0.12 -12.45 18.46
CA ILE A 41 0.46 -12.15 19.78
C ILE A 41 -0.56 -12.11 20.92
N GLY A 42 -1.86 -12.19 20.59
CA GLY A 42 -2.96 -12.12 21.54
C GLY A 42 -3.44 -10.69 21.82
N LYS A 43 -4.72 -10.58 22.17
CA LYS A 43 -5.43 -9.32 22.33
C LYS A 43 -4.80 -8.38 23.36
N ASP A 44 -4.40 -8.90 24.51
CA ASP A 44 -3.91 -8.05 25.63
C ASP A 44 -2.58 -7.38 25.26
N LEU A 45 -1.68 -8.14 24.64
CA LEU A 45 -0.39 -7.64 24.20
C LEU A 45 -0.53 -6.63 23.06
N ALA A 46 -1.39 -6.94 22.08
CA ALA A 46 -1.72 -6.01 20.98
C ALA A 46 -2.32 -4.71 21.51
N THR A 47 -3.20 -4.78 22.52
CA THR A 47 -3.78 -3.60 23.17
C THR A 47 -2.74 -2.74 23.87
N SER A 48 -1.75 -3.36 24.52
CA SER A 48 -0.64 -2.61 25.10
C SER A 48 0.17 -1.86 24.04
N TYR A 49 0.53 -2.52 22.94
CA TYR A 49 1.26 -1.88 21.85
C TYR A 49 0.44 -0.81 21.11
N TYR A 50 -0.87 -1.01 20.96
CA TYR A 50 -1.75 0.02 20.41
C TYR A 50 -1.78 1.28 21.28
N ARG A 51 -1.84 1.13 22.61
CA ARG A 51 -1.73 2.25 23.53
C ARG A 51 -0.39 2.98 23.42
N ASP A 52 0.71 2.23 23.32
CA ASP A 52 2.04 2.79 23.14
C ASP A 52 2.19 3.52 21.80
N PHE A 53 1.61 2.97 20.73
CA PHE A 53 1.49 3.61 19.43
C PHE A 53 0.75 4.96 19.54
N MET A 54 -0.44 4.97 20.15
CA MET A 54 -1.25 6.19 20.31
C MET A 54 -0.54 7.26 21.13
N ASN A 55 0.13 6.87 22.21
CA ASN A 55 0.91 7.80 23.06
C ASN A 55 2.07 8.40 22.29
N LEU A 56 2.79 7.58 21.52
CA LEU A 56 3.95 8.04 20.74
C LEU A 56 3.50 8.96 19.59
N LEU A 57 2.44 8.60 18.87
CA LEU A 57 1.89 9.42 17.79
C LEU A 57 1.39 10.77 18.28
N LYS A 58 0.72 10.79 19.44
CA LYS A 58 0.24 12.03 20.06
C LYS A 58 1.39 12.93 20.53
N ALA A 59 2.44 12.35 21.11
CA ALA A 59 3.57 13.11 21.62
C ALA A 59 4.51 13.60 20.51
N TYR A 60 4.57 12.87 19.39
CA TYR A 60 5.51 13.12 18.29
C TYR A 60 4.86 12.84 16.95
N PRO A 61 3.88 13.66 16.49
CA PRO A 61 3.16 13.44 15.23
C PRO A 61 4.10 13.46 14.01
N GLU A 62 5.23 14.17 14.10
CA GLU A 62 6.28 14.19 13.08
C GLU A 62 6.99 12.83 12.89
N SER A 63 6.77 11.89 13.80
CA SER A 63 7.31 10.51 13.70
C SER A 63 6.52 9.63 12.75
N ALA A 64 5.31 10.01 12.35
CA ALA A 64 4.54 9.29 11.35
C ALA A 64 5.29 9.24 10.00
N SER A 65 5.01 8.22 9.20
CA SER A 65 5.77 7.92 7.98
C SER A 65 5.70 9.03 6.93
N ALA A 66 4.51 9.55 6.66
CA ALA A 66 4.30 10.66 5.73
C ALA A 66 3.13 11.55 6.18
N ILE A 67 2.04 10.94 6.62
CA ILE A 67 0.80 11.62 6.97
C ILE A 67 0.27 11.01 8.28
N PRO A 68 0.29 11.75 9.40
CA PRO A 68 -0.11 11.25 10.71
C PRO A 68 -1.54 10.70 10.76
N GLU A 69 -2.46 11.33 10.05
CA GLU A 69 -3.86 10.90 9.98
C GLU A 69 -4.00 9.54 9.30
N TYR A 70 -3.25 9.29 8.23
CA TYR A 70 -3.23 7.99 7.56
C TYR A 70 -2.71 6.90 8.48
N GLU A 71 -1.58 7.14 9.15
CA GLU A 71 -0.96 6.20 10.09
C GLU A 71 -1.93 5.85 11.24
N LEU A 72 -2.63 6.87 11.76
CA LEU A 72 -3.66 6.70 12.79
C LEU A 72 -4.80 5.81 12.29
N TYR A 73 -5.41 6.15 11.17
CA TYR A 73 -6.59 5.42 10.65
C TYR A 73 -6.23 4.00 10.25
N TYR A 74 -5.08 3.82 9.57
CA TYR A 74 -4.58 2.51 9.16
C TYR A 74 -4.33 1.59 10.35
N THR A 75 -3.56 2.06 11.31
CA THR A 75 -3.21 1.25 12.50
C THR A 75 -4.47 0.94 13.33
N SER A 76 -5.33 1.93 13.54
CA SER A 76 -6.55 1.75 14.33
C SER A 76 -7.52 0.78 13.67
N ALA A 77 -7.77 0.91 12.37
CA ALA A 77 -8.65 -0.01 11.65
C ALA A 77 -8.14 -1.46 11.76
N ASN A 78 -6.88 -1.71 11.45
CA ASN A 78 -6.32 -3.06 11.52
C ASN A 78 -6.26 -3.62 12.94
N TYR A 79 -5.93 -2.78 13.94
CA TYR A 79 -5.96 -3.20 15.33
C TYR A 79 -7.36 -3.63 15.76
N TYR A 80 -8.38 -2.82 15.49
CA TYR A 80 -9.76 -3.14 15.88
C TYR A 80 -10.33 -4.32 15.10
N LEU A 81 -9.93 -4.52 13.84
CA LEU A 81 -10.25 -5.73 13.08
C LEU A 81 -9.64 -6.97 13.76
N GLY A 82 -8.36 -6.92 14.11
CA GLY A 82 -7.64 -8.03 14.74
C GLY A 82 -8.19 -8.41 16.12
N ILE A 83 -8.67 -7.45 16.91
CA ILE A 83 -9.31 -7.75 18.20
C ILE A 83 -10.83 -7.99 18.09
N LYS A 84 -11.38 -7.98 16.87
CA LYS A 84 -12.80 -8.22 16.54
C LYS A 84 -13.77 -7.17 17.15
N ASP A 85 -13.28 -5.94 17.40
CA ASP A 85 -14.15 -4.80 17.71
C ASP A 85 -14.64 -4.19 16.40
N TYR A 86 -15.62 -4.86 15.78
CA TYR A 86 -16.13 -4.51 14.45
C TYR A 86 -16.77 -3.12 14.38
N LYS A 87 -17.33 -2.62 15.47
CA LYS A 87 -17.91 -1.26 15.49
C LYS A 87 -16.83 -0.21 15.28
N LYS A 88 -15.75 -0.28 16.07
CA LYS A 88 -14.61 0.63 15.93
C LYS A 88 -13.84 0.40 14.63
N PHE A 89 -13.73 -0.85 14.19
CA PHE A 89 -13.15 -1.15 12.89
C PHE A 89 -13.87 -0.41 11.75
N ILE A 90 -15.22 -0.43 11.73
CA ILE A 90 -16.04 0.26 10.73
C ILE A 90 -15.77 1.77 10.77
N GLU A 91 -15.79 2.38 11.97
CA GLU A 91 -15.54 3.82 12.17
C GLU A 91 -14.17 4.26 11.61
N PHE A 92 -13.10 3.55 11.97
CA PHE A 92 -11.76 3.87 11.47
C PHE A 92 -11.56 3.52 9.98
N SER A 93 -12.23 2.47 9.50
CA SER A 93 -12.24 2.13 8.07
C SER A 93 -12.92 3.22 7.24
N ASP A 94 -14.01 3.81 7.70
CA ASP A 94 -14.67 4.92 7.01
C ASP A 94 -13.74 6.14 6.92
N SER A 95 -13.05 6.46 8.01
CA SER A 95 -12.06 7.54 8.05
C SER A 95 -10.91 7.27 7.07
N LEU A 96 -10.38 6.04 7.06
CA LEU A 96 -9.29 5.62 6.17
C LEU A 96 -9.72 5.63 4.69
N ILE A 97 -10.92 5.12 4.38
CA ILE A 97 -11.48 5.12 3.02
C ILE A 97 -11.66 6.54 2.51
N ASN A 98 -12.25 7.43 3.32
CA ASN A 98 -12.46 8.82 2.94
C ASN A 98 -11.14 9.56 2.72
N PHE A 99 -10.15 9.31 3.57
CA PHE A 99 -8.81 9.85 3.42
C PHE A 99 -8.13 9.34 2.15
N SER A 100 -8.20 8.03 1.90
CA SER A 100 -7.57 7.37 0.75
C SER A 100 -8.16 7.77 -0.60
N LYS A 101 -9.45 8.15 -0.65
CA LYS A 101 -10.08 8.68 -1.87
C LYS A 101 -9.43 9.97 -2.37
N GLN A 102 -8.82 10.74 -1.48
CA GLN A 102 -8.16 12.01 -1.80
C GLN A 102 -6.72 11.81 -2.33
N ILE A 103 -6.14 10.63 -2.13
CA ILE A 103 -4.74 10.34 -2.46
C ILE A 103 -4.69 9.14 -3.41
N PRO A 104 -4.35 9.35 -4.71
CA PRO A 104 -4.38 8.29 -5.72
C PRO A 104 -3.55 7.04 -5.37
N LEU A 105 -2.46 7.22 -4.62
CA LEU A 105 -1.55 6.15 -4.22
C LEU A 105 -2.20 5.05 -3.36
N TYR A 106 -3.29 5.37 -2.63
CA TYR A 106 -3.93 4.47 -1.68
C TYR A 106 -5.24 3.83 -2.16
N LYS A 107 -5.58 3.96 -3.43
CA LYS A 107 -6.85 3.43 -3.99
C LYS A 107 -7.03 1.93 -3.80
N GLU A 108 -5.97 1.16 -3.90
CA GLU A 108 -6.02 -0.31 -3.73
C GLU A 108 -6.40 -0.70 -2.29
N HIS A 109 -5.96 0.08 -1.31
CA HIS A 109 -6.33 -0.12 0.09
C HIS A 109 -7.84 0.05 0.32
N VAL A 110 -8.49 0.98 -0.39
CA VAL A 110 -9.94 1.21 -0.28
C VAL A 110 -10.73 -0.07 -0.53
N ILE A 111 -10.39 -0.83 -1.57
CA ILE A 111 -11.10 -2.06 -1.95
C ILE A 111 -11.01 -3.11 -0.83
N ALA A 112 -9.82 -3.28 -0.24
CA ALA A 112 -9.61 -4.23 0.85
C ALA A 112 -10.44 -3.86 2.10
N TYR A 113 -10.48 -2.58 2.46
CA TYR A 113 -11.26 -2.12 3.62
C TYR A 113 -12.77 -2.16 3.38
N VAL A 114 -13.25 -1.88 2.17
CA VAL A 114 -14.68 -2.03 1.84
C VAL A 114 -15.10 -3.51 1.94
N SER A 115 -14.26 -4.44 1.46
CA SER A 115 -14.51 -5.87 1.61
C SER A 115 -14.56 -6.30 3.08
N ALA A 116 -13.55 -5.92 3.87
CA ALA A 116 -13.49 -6.26 5.29
C ALA A 116 -14.66 -5.64 6.09
N LYS A 117 -15.10 -4.44 5.70
CA LYS A 117 -16.23 -3.74 6.31
C LYS A 117 -17.56 -4.48 6.05
N ALA A 118 -17.76 -5.04 4.84
CA ALA A 118 -18.91 -5.89 4.56
C ALA A 118 -18.96 -7.11 5.49
N ALA A 119 -17.82 -7.79 5.69
CA ALA A 119 -17.71 -8.91 6.61
C ALA A 119 -17.92 -8.50 8.09
N ALA A 120 -17.47 -7.31 8.47
CA ALA A 120 -17.70 -6.77 9.81
C ALA A 120 -19.18 -6.49 10.08
N TYR A 121 -19.89 -5.91 9.12
CA TYR A 121 -21.36 -5.72 9.21
C TYR A 121 -22.10 -7.06 9.32
N ASP A 122 -21.71 -8.07 8.53
CA ASP A 122 -22.30 -9.41 8.63
C ASP A 122 -22.08 -10.01 10.03
N SER A 123 -20.86 -9.88 10.59
CA SER A 123 -20.53 -10.32 11.94
C SER A 123 -21.37 -9.62 13.03
N LEU A 124 -21.78 -8.39 12.79
CA LEU A 124 -22.68 -7.61 13.66
C LEU A 124 -24.15 -7.89 13.39
N ARG A 125 -24.49 -8.78 12.45
CA ARG A 125 -25.86 -9.08 11.97
C ARG A 125 -26.58 -7.85 11.36
N MET A 126 -25.82 -6.91 10.85
CA MET A 126 -26.29 -5.73 10.13
C MET A 126 -26.36 -6.09 8.62
N TYR A 127 -27.28 -6.98 8.27
CA TYR A 127 -27.31 -7.61 6.96
C TYR A 127 -27.59 -6.66 5.80
N LYS A 128 -28.37 -5.61 6.05
CA LYS A 128 -28.64 -4.58 5.03
C LYS A 128 -27.36 -3.82 4.69
N GLU A 129 -26.63 -3.37 5.69
CA GLU A 129 -25.36 -2.63 5.55
C GLU A 129 -24.27 -3.54 4.94
N ALA A 130 -24.23 -4.81 5.33
CA ALA A 130 -23.35 -5.81 4.74
C ALA A 130 -23.61 -5.97 3.23
N TYR A 131 -24.88 -6.09 2.83
CA TYR A 131 -25.28 -6.21 1.43
C TYR A 131 -24.93 -4.97 0.60
N GLU A 132 -25.26 -3.77 1.09
CA GLU A 132 -24.97 -2.52 0.39
C GLU A 132 -23.45 -2.31 0.25
N THR A 133 -22.68 -2.62 1.29
CA THR A 133 -21.21 -2.54 1.24
C THR A 133 -20.62 -3.58 0.28
N SER A 134 -21.19 -4.78 0.21
CA SER A 134 -20.78 -5.80 -0.76
C SER A 134 -21.03 -5.38 -2.21
N LYS A 135 -22.12 -4.67 -2.48
CA LYS A 135 -22.37 -4.06 -3.80
C LYS A 135 -21.33 -2.99 -4.14
N GLU A 136 -21.02 -2.11 -3.18
CA GLU A 136 -19.94 -1.12 -3.35
C GLU A 136 -18.61 -1.80 -3.67
N TYR A 137 -18.25 -2.85 -2.95
CA TYR A 137 -17.06 -3.65 -3.20
C TYR A 137 -17.02 -4.21 -4.63
N ALA A 138 -18.13 -4.81 -5.10
CA ALA A 138 -18.22 -5.37 -6.44
C ALA A 138 -17.97 -4.31 -7.53
N VAL A 139 -18.58 -3.12 -7.40
CA VAL A 139 -18.39 -2.00 -8.34
C VAL A 139 -16.93 -1.51 -8.33
N LEU A 140 -16.32 -1.38 -7.16
CA LEU A 140 -14.91 -0.97 -7.03
C LEU A 140 -13.97 -2.00 -7.68
N LEU A 141 -14.22 -3.29 -7.46
CA LEU A 141 -13.43 -4.37 -8.02
C LEU A 141 -13.52 -4.41 -9.55
N ASP A 142 -14.73 -4.25 -10.12
CA ASP A 142 -14.92 -4.19 -11.58
C ASP A 142 -14.22 -2.97 -12.18
N THR A 143 -14.28 -1.83 -11.51
CA THR A 143 -13.58 -0.62 -11.93
C THR A 143 -12.05 -0.82 -11.98
N LEU A 144 -11.49 -1.47 -10.95
CA LEU A 144 -10.05 -1.79 -10.92
C LEU A 144 -9.67 -2.74 -12.06
N ARG A 145 -10.43 -3.83 -12.26
CA ARG A 145 -10.20 -4.78 -13.35
C ARG A 145 -10.23 -4.12 -14.73
N MET A 146 -11.18 -3.22 -14.95
CA MET A 146 -11.26 -2.48 -16.22
C MET A 146 -10.05 -1.55 -16.42
N GLN A 147 -9.57 -0.90 -15.36
CA GLN A 147 -8.35 -0.08 -15.43
C GLN A 147 -7.11 -0.92 -15.73
N GLU A 148 -6.96 -2.08 -15.11
CA GLU A 148 -5.86 -3.02 -15.39
C GLU A 148 -5.90 -3.53 -16.84
N LEU A 149 -7.08 -3.89 -17.35
CA LEU A 149 -7.24 -4.31 -18.73
C LEU A 149 -6.85 -3.21 -19.71
N ARG A 150 -7.28 -1.95 -19.46
CA ARG A 150 -6.88 -0.81 -20.30
C ARG A 150 -5.36 -0.62 -20.30
N LYS A 151 -4.72 -0.64 -19.14
CA LYS A 151 -3.26 -0.55 -19.07
C LYS A 151 -2.55 -1.67 -19.83
N LYS A 152 -3.07 -2.91 -19.76
CA LYS A 152 -2.52 -4.03 -20.54
C LYS A 152 -2.68 -3.80 -22.04
N MET A 153 -3.84 -3.30 -22.49
CA MET A 153 -4.07 -2.98 -23.90
C MET A 153 -3.11 -1.90 -24.38
N GLU A 154 -2.98 -0.79 -23.65
CA GLU A 154 -2.04 0.30 -23.95
C GLU A 154 -0.59 -0.21 -24.05
N ASN A 155 -0.16 -1.06 -23.12
CA ASN A 155 1.18 -1.64 -23.17
C ASN A 155 1.40 -2.54 -24.39
N LEU A 156 0.39 -3.36 -24.75
CA LEU A 156 0.47 -4.21 -25.95
C LEU A 156 0.51 -3.38 -27.24
N GLU A 157 -0.22 -2.28 -27.31
CA GLU A 157 -0.18 -1.36 -28.46
C GLU A 157 1.21 -0.70 -28.58
N ILE A 158 1.81 -0.27 -27.47
CA ILE A 158 3.17 0.28 -27.45
C ILE A 158 4.18 -0.77 -27.90
N GLU A 159 4.10 -1.99 -27.38
CA GLU A 159 4.99 -3.09 -27.74
C GLU A 159 4.88 -3.45 -29.23
N LYS A 160 3.65 -3.52 -29.75
CA LYS A 160 3.41 -3.77 -31.17
C LYS A 160 4.01 -2.68 -32.05
N GLY A 161 3.78 -1.40 -31.71
CA GLY A 161 4.35 -0.28 -32.45
C GLY A 161 5.90 -0.27 -32.39
N ALA A 162 6.49 -0.61 -31.25
CA ALA A 162 7.95 -0.73 -31.12
C ALA A 162 8.51 -1.86 -32.02
N ASN A 163 7.84 -3.01 -32.09
CA ASN A 163 8.24 -4.13 -32.94
C ASN A 163 8.11 -3.80 -34.44
N GLU A 164 7.07 -3.10 -34.85
CA GLU A 164 6.87 -2.62 -36.23
C GLU A 164 8.01 -1.68 -36.64
N LEU A 165 8.40 -0.71 -35.78
CA LEU A 165 9.53 0.19 -36.00
C LEU A 165 10.88 -0.55 -36.13
N VAL A 166 11.10 -1.59 -35.32
CA VAL A 166 12.32 -2.42 -35.41
C VAL A 166 12.37 -3.18 -36.74
N ILE A 167 11.25 -3.71 -37.21
CA ILE A 167 11.16 -4.41 -38.50
C ILE A 167 11.44 -3.43 -39.64
N GLU A 168 10.81 -2.25 -39.63
CA GLU A 168 11.03 -1.21 -40.64
C GLU A 168 12.48 -0.75 -40.69
N LYS A 169 13.10 -0.49 -39.54
CA LYS A 169 14.51 -0.12 -39.46
C LYS A 169 15.41 -1.20 -40.08
N LYS A 170 15.21 -2.48 -39.78
CA LYS A 170 15.97 -3.58 -40.38
C LYS A 170 15.78 -3.66 -41.88
N SER A 171 14.58 -3.45 -42.42
CA SER A 171 14.33 -3.45 -43.87
C SER A 171 15.11 -2.32 -44.57
N LEU A 172 15.08 -1.12 -44.01
CA LEU A 172 15.84 0.03 -44.52
C LEU A 172 17.35 -0.18 -44.47
N GLU A 173 17.87 -0.79 -43.38
CA GLU A 173 19.29 -1.15 -43.29
C GLU A 173 19.71 -2.17 -44.39
N LEU A 174 18.85 -3.16 -44.68
CA LEU A 174 19.10 -4.12 -45.76
C LEU A 174 19.09 -3.48 -47.15
N GLU A 175 18.15 -2.57 -47.41
CA GLU A 175 18.07 -1.79 -48.66
C GLU A 175 19.34 -0.93 -48.84
N LEU A 176 19.78 -0.25 -47.78
CA LEU A 176 21.00 0.55 -47.79
C LEU A 176 22.23 -0.31 -48.08
N GLN A 177 22.33 -1.51 -47.51
CA GLN A 177 23.43 -2.44 -47.80
C GLN A 177 23.43 -2.94 -49.26
N LYS A 178 22.27 -3.22 -49.83
CA LYS A 178 22.11 -3.61 -51.22
C LYS A 178 22.56 -2.48 -52.15
N SER A 179 22.05 -1.26 -51.94
CA SER A 179 22.43 -0.09 -52.72
C SER A 179 23.96 0.20 -52.68
N LYS A 180 24.56 0.06 -51.50
CA LYS A 180 26.05 0.19 -51.40
C LYS A 180 26.78 -0.89 -52.21
N LYS A 181 26.36 -2.15 -52.17
CA LYS A 181 26.97 -3.22 -52.97
C LYS A 181 26.80 -2.99 -54.46
N GLU A 182 25.65 -2.56 -54.92
CA GLU A 182 25.42 -2.24 -56.33
C GLU A 182 26.32 -1.08 -56.81
N ASN A 183 26.43 0.00 -56.00
CA ASN A 183 27.31 1.12 -56.32
C ASN A 183 28.81 0.71 -56.39
N TYR A 184 29.27 -0.22 -55.57
CA TYR A 184 30.63 -0.75 -55.66
C TYR A 184 30.87 -1.55 -56.94
N LEU A 185 29.85 -2.25 -57.47
CA LEU A 185 29.92 -3.02 -58.72
C LEU A 185 29.97 -2.11 -59.95
N TYR A 186 29.42 -0.89 -59.90
CA TYR A 186 29.47 0.07 -61.00
C TYR A 186 30.76 0.88 -61.08
N ILE A 187 31.60 0.86 -60.06
CA ILE A 187 32.85 1.65 -59.96
C ILE A 187 34.08 0.76 -60.19
N SER A 188 33.95 -0.54 -60.23
CA SER A 188 34.99 -1.53 -60.52
C SER A 188 35.01 -1.94 -61.98
#